data_83bd43ed9df56a4b065687b657a96d77
#
_entry.id   83bd43ed9df56a4b065687b657a96d77
#
_cell.length_a   1.000
_cell.length_b   1.000
_cell.length_c   1.000
_cell.angle_alpha   90.00
_cell.angle_beta   90.00
_cell.angle_gamma   90.00
#
_symmetry.space_group_name_H-M   'P 1'
#
loop_
_entity.id
_entity.type
_entity.pdbx_description
1 polymer ?
#
loop_
_entity_poly.entity_id
_entity_poly.type
_entity_poly.pdbx_seq_one_letter_code
_entity_poly.pdbx_strand_id
1 'polypeptide(L)'
;MLKKLFFILSKEDKNFLFFLLVFSVFVSFIETFAISLVMPFITLASDFSYFDRNKYLISLKEYLNIPVFEIIVYFGIGLIVFYVFRALLNAYYFHLLARFSKGRYHAIAYKVFSKFLNINYEKFTQKNQSEILKSITGEVYNLSTMISSFLLLMSEIFVVLLLYALMLLINYKITLFLSIFMVLNAFILVKILSPIIKKAGLKREEAMKNFFEILNTNLNNFKFIKLKTKEDGVLSLFKAQSEAFSKANITNESVAAVPRIYLEGIGFCVLVFIVVFLVLKNESDISGILSTISIFVLALYRLMPSANRIITSYHDLLYYHSSLDIIYQNLRQEEENLGEEKLSFNQELKIYNLSFGYEGKKYLFKNLNLNIKKGEKIAFIGESGCGKSTLVDLIMGLLKPKEGQILLDKKELNANNAKNYRQKIGYIPQNIYLFNDSIAKNITFTDAVDEEKLSKVIKQANLEHFIKNLPQGVQTKVGDGGSNLSGGQKQRIAIARALYLEPEILVLDEATSALDTQSEAKIMDEIYKISKDKTMIIIAHRLSTITQCDKVYRLEHGKFKEEK
;
A
#
# COMPACT_ATOMS: atom_id res chain seq x y z
N MET A 1 11.63 -6.03 -12.67
CA MET A 1 11.25 -6.29 -11.27
C MET A 1 12.19 -5.61 -10.27
N LEU A 2 13.48 -5.98 -10.18
CA LEU A 2 14.44 -5.48 -9.18
C LEU A 2 14.55 -3.94 -9.15
N LYS A 3 14.70 -3.27 -10.30
CA LYS A 3 14.76 -1.80 -10.36
C LYS A 3 13.55 -1.12 -9.70
N LYS A 4 12.34 -1.67 -9.88
CA LYS A 4 11.12 -1.14 -9.26
C LYS A 4 11.11 -1.37 -7.76
N LEU A 5 11.53 -2.56 -7.29
CA LEU A 5 11.64 -2.88 -5.87
C LEU A 5 12.64 -1.95 -5.17
N PHE A 6 13.83 -1.77 -5.75
CA PHE A 6 14.86 -0.88 -5.19
C PHE A 6 14.44 0.60 -5.20
N PHE A 7 13.54 1.02 -6.09
CA PHE A 7 12.98 2.37 -6.08
C PHE A 7 12.06 2.59 -4.87
N ILE A 8 11.28 1.57 -4.49
CA ILE A 8 10.31 1.66 -3.37
C ILE A 8 11.02 1.70 -2.02
N LEU A 9 12.10 0.92 -1.87
CA LEU A 9 12.87 0.78 -0.64
C LEU A 9 13.74 2.00 -0.36
N SER A 10 13.81 2.41 0.91
CA SER A 10 14.70 3.47 1.38
C SER A 10 16.18 3.05 1.32
N LYS A 11 17.10 3.99 1.56
CA LYS A 11 18.54 3.68 1.65
C LYS A 11 18.85 2.75 2.84
N GLU A 12 18.20 2.98 3.96
CA GLU A 12 18.32 2.15 5.16
C GLU A 12 17.80 0.73 4.92
N ASP A 13 16.67 0.60 4.22
CA ASP A 13 16.10 -0.68 3.84
C ASP A 13 17.04 -1.50 2.94
N LYS A 14 17.70 -0.84 2.00
CA LYS A 14 18.69 -1.50 1.11
C LYS A 14 19.89 -1.99 1.89
N ASN A 15 20.38 -1.21 2.84
CA ASN A 15 21.49 -1.61 3.71
C ASN A 15 21.09 -2.81 4.58
N PHE A 16 19.89 -2.79 5.16
CA PHE A 16 19.40 -3.91 5.96
C PHE A 16 19.13 -5.17 5.11
N LEU A 17 18.63 -5.00 3.90
CA LEU A 17 18.46 -6.09 2.93
C LEU A 17 19.83 -6.71 2.59
N PHE A 18 20.84 -5.90 2.35
CA PHE A 18 22.21 -6.39 2.13
C PHE A 18 22.75 -7.16 3.35
N PHE A 19 22.54 -6.62 4.56
CA PHE A 19 22.89 -7.34 5.80
C PHE A 19 22.19 -8.70 5.89
N LEU A 20 20.87 -8.78 5.59
CA LEU A 20 20.13 -10.04 5.58
C LEU A 20 20.69 -11.03 4.55
N LEU A 21 21.10 -10.56 3.38
CA LEU A 21 21.73 -11.42 2.36
C LEU A 21 23.08 -11.99 2.85
N VAL A 22 23.93 -11.16 3.45
CA VAL A 22 25.21 -11.61 4.04
C VAL A 22 24.95 -12.60 5.18
N PHE A 23 24.00 -12.28 6.05
CA PHE A 23 23.61 -13.16 7.15
C PHE A 23 23.03 -14.48 6.65
N SER A 24 22.29 -14.49 5.53
CA SER A 24 21.79 -15.72 4.91
C SER A 24 22.92 -16.64 4.42
N VAL A 25 24.00 -16.07 3.87
CA VAL A 25 25.19 -16.85 3.46
C VAL A 25 25.83 -17.50 4.69
N PHE A 26 25.96 -16.77 5.79
CA PHE A 26 26.47 -17.32 7.05
C PHE A 26 25.60 -18.46 7.59
N VAL A 27 24.29 -18.27 7.64
CA VAL A 27 23.34 -19.31 8.05
C VAL A 27 23.44 -20.54 7.14
N SER A 28 23.54 -20.33 5.82
CA SER A 28 23.69 -21.40 4.84
C SER A 28 24.98 -22.20 5.04
N PHE A 29 26.07 -21.51 5.41
CA PHE A 29 27.34 -22.16 5.77
C PHE A 29 27.19 -23.06 7.00
N ILE A 30 26.58 -22.55 8.08
CA ILE A 30 26.29 -23.34 9.30
C ILE A 30 25.41 -24.55 8.99
N GLU A 31 24.41 -24.40 8.13
CA GLU A 31 23.56 -25.51 7.71
C GLU A 31 24.33 -26.61 6.95
N THR A 32 25.16 -26.17 6.01
CA THR A 32 25.99 -27.12 5.21
C THR A 32 27.03 -27.83 6.09
N PHE A 33 27.65 -27.08 7.01
CA PHE A 33 28.60 -27.63 7.98
C PHE A 33 27.93 -28.65 8.90
N ALA A 34 26.71 -28.38 9.39
CA ALA A 34 25.94 -29.30 10.20
C ALA A 34 25.75 -30.67 9.49
N ILE A 35 25.43 -30.65 8.21
CA ILE A 35 25.24 -31.86 7.42
C ILE A 35 26.60 -32.60 7.23
N SER A 36 27.68 -31.85 6.98
CA SER A 36 29.01 -32.46 6.79
C SER A 36 29.53 -33.19 8.03
N LEU A 37 29.14 -32.74 9.24
CA LEU A 37 29.55 -33.39 10.49
C LEU A 37 28.86 -34.72 10.76
N VAL A 38 27.71 -34.99 10.15
CA VAL A 38 27.00 -36.26 10.35
C VAL A 38 27.76 -37.45 9.76
N MET A 39 28.43 -37.23 8.63
CA MET A 39 29.23 -38.29 7.98
C MET A 39 30.34 -38.85 8.89
N PRO A 40 31.28 -38.04 9.40
CA PRO A 40 32.30 -38.54 10.32
C PRO A 40 31.72 -39.25 11.53
N PHE A 41 30.59 -38.70 12.08
CA PHE A 41 29.93 -39.33 13.22
C PHE A 41 29.41 -40.74 12.90
N ILE A 42 28.68 -40.90 11.76
CA ILE A 42 28.15 -42.20 11.36
C ILE A 42 29.31 -43.17 11.06
N THR A 43 30.37 -42.71 10.38
CA THR A 43 31.54 -43.57 10.06
C THR A 43 32.22 -44.04 11.32
N LEU A 44 32.46 -43.18 12.30
CA LEU A 44 33.07 -43.51 13.57
C LEU A 44 32.20 -44.43 14.45
N ALA A 45 30.86 -44.20 14.40
CA ALA A 45 29.90 -45.03 15.14
C ALA A 45 29.74 -46.44 14.53
N SER A 46 29.94 -46.57 13.20
CA SER A 46 29.80 -47.84 12.47
C SER A 46 31.05 -48.71 12.50
N ASP A 47 32.24 -48.12 12.56
CA ASP A 47 33.53 -48.80 12.54
C ASP A 47 34.53 -48.12 13.47
N PHE A 48 34.70 -48.67 14.68
CA PHE A 48 35.66 -48.18 15.66
C PHE A 48 37.11 -48.32 15.19
N SER A 49 37.42 -49.26 14.28
CA SER A 49 38.77 -49.46 13.72
C SER A 49 39.21 -48.26 12.85
N TYR A 50 38.28 -47.41 12.45
CA TYR A 50 38.58 -46.19 11.69
C TYR A 50 39.46 -45.20 12.48
N PHE A 51 39.39 -45.22 13.83
CA PHE A 51 40.28 -44.45 14.69
C PHE A 51 41.75 -44.81 14.49
N ASP A 52 42.03 -46.09 14.32
CA ASP A 52 43.40 -46.62 14.20
C ASP A 52 43.95 -46.49 12.76
N ARG A 53 43.10 -46.11 11.78
CA ARG A 53 43.50 -45.89 10.38
C ARG A 53 43.75 -44.41 10.05
N ASN A 54 43.24 -43.48 10.86
CA ASN A 54 43.36 -42.04 10.57
C ASN A 54 44.33 -41.37 11.52
N LYS A 55 45.41 -40.79 10.96
CA LYS A 55 46.50 -40.17 11.70
C LYS A 55 46.06 -39.06 12.66
N TYR A 56 45.07 -38.26 12.27
CA TYR A 56 44.53 -37.17 13.10
C TYR A 56 43.71 -37.71 14.28
N LEU A 57 42.97 -38.80 14.09
CA LEU A 57 42.17 -39.41 15.15
C LEU A 57 43.04 -40.18 16.14
N ILE A 58 44.14 -40.80 15.70
CA ILE A 58 45.14 -41.42 16.59
C ILE A 58 45.73 -40.33 17.52
N SER A 59 46.20 -39.21 16.97
CA SER A 59 46.74 -38.11 17.78
C SER A 59 45.69 -37.54 18.74
N LEU A 60 44.41 -37.45 18.34
CA LEU A 60 43.31 -36.99 19.21
C LEU A 60 43.07 -37.99 20.37
N LYS A 61 43.09 -39.32 20.10
CA LYS A 61 42.94 -40.38 21.10
C LYS A 61 44.08 -40.31 22.13
N GLU A 62 45.32 -40.18 21.65
CA GLU A 62 46.52 -40.02 22.50
C GLU A 62 46.47 -38.76 23.34
N TYR A 63 46.09 -37.64 22.76
CA TYR A 63 45.98 -36.35 23.47
C TYR A 63 44.90 -36.37 24.57
N LEU A 64 43.73 -36.91 24.29
CA LEU A 64 42.62 -36.97 25.24
C LEU A 64 42.75 -38.08 26.27
N ASN A 65 43.52 -39.13 25.98
CA ASN A 65 43.76 -40.30 26.83
C ASN A 65 42.47 -40.95 27.39
N ILE A 66 41.43 -41.03 26.52
CA ILE A 66 40.12 -41.61 26.84
C ILE A 66 39.75 -42.72 25.84
N PRO A 67 38.87 -43.67 26.23
CA PRO A 67 38.43 -44.74 25.34
C PRO A 67 37.70 -44.20 24.10
N VAL A 68 37.87 -44.86 22.96
CA VAL A 68 37.23 -44.47 21.67
C VAL A 68 35.72 -44.33 21.81
N PHE A 69 35.08 -45.21 22.58
CA PHE A 69 33.65 -45.15 22.84
C PHE A 69 33.23 -43.84 23.48
N GLU A 70 33.96 -43.33 24.46
CA GLU A 70 33.65 -42.06 25.13
C GLU A 70 33.86 -40.87 24.17
N ILE A 71 34.86 -40.91 23.29
CA ILE A 71 35.08 -39.88 22.27
C ILE A 71 33.84 -39.77 21.35
N ILE A 72 33.30 -40.90 20.92
CA ILE A 72 32.09 -40.95 20.07
C ILE A 72 30.89 -40.40 20.82
N VAL A 73 30.72 -40.74 22.12
CA VAL A 73 29.64 -40.20 22.95
C VAL A 73 29.75 -38.68 23.09
N TYR A 74 30.93 -38.14 23.42
CA TYR A 74 31.17 -36.70 23.51
C TYR A 74 30.96 -35.97 22.17
N PHE A 75 31.39 -36.59 21.07
CA PHE A 75 31.12 -36.04 19.73
C PHE A 75 29.61 -36.01 19.44
N GLY A 76 28.87 -37.07 19.79
CA GLY A 76 27.41 -37.10 19.68
C GLY A 76 26.70 -36.03 20.49
N ILE A 77 27.12 -35.82 21.75
CA ILE A 77 26.60 -34.73 22.60
C ILE A 77 26.92 -33.38 21.98
N GLY A 78 28.15 -33.16 21.49
CA GLY A 78 28.53 -31.96 20.79
C GLY A 78 27.69 -31.68 19.56
N LEU A 79 27.37 -32.73 18.76
CA LEU A 79 26.45 -32.61 17.63
C LEU A 79 25.06 -32.21 18.06
N ILE A 80 24.51 -32.77 19.14
CA ILE A 80 23.17 -32.38 19.64
C ILE A 80 23.16 -30.90 19.99
N VAL A 81 24.14 -30.44 20.78
CA VAL A 81 24.27 -29.02 21.15
C VAL A 81 24.39 -28.12 19.91
N PHE A 82 25.20 -28.52 18.94
CA PHE A 82 25.38 -27.81 17.69
C PHE A 82 24.09 -27.73 16.86
N TYR A 83 23.31 -28.81 16.79
CA TYR A 83 22.01 -28.79 16.09
C TYR A 83 20.95 -27.95 16.80
N VAL A 84 20.95 -27.89 18.13
CA VAL A 84 20.10 -26.96 18.90
C VAL A 84 20.51 -25.52 18.61
N PHE A 85 21.81 -25.22 18.64
CA PHE A 85 22.31 -23.89 18.29
C PHE A 85 21.92 -23.48 16.86
N ARG A 86 22.09 -24.38 15.88
CA ARG A 86 21.66 -24.18 14.50
C ARG A 86 20.16 -23.88 14.40
N ALA A 87 19.33 -24.63 15.13
CA ALA A 87 17.87 -24.42 15.12
C ALA A 87 17.49 -23.03 15.65
N LEU A 88 18.12 -22.59 16.75
CA LEU A 88 17.94 -21.25 17.32
C LEU A 88 18.39 -20.15 16.36
N LEU A 89 19.55 -20.33 15.72
CA LEU A 89 20.08 -19.39 14.73
C LEU A 89 19.14 -19.25 13.53
N ASN A 90 18.61 -20.35 13.01
CA ASN A 90 17.63 -20.36 11.93
C ASN A 90 16.34 -19.63 12.36
N ALA A 91 15.81 -19.92 13.55
CA ALA A 91 14.64 -19.25 14.09
C ALA A 91 14.84 -17.73 14.18
N TYR A 92 16.02 -17.30 14.65
CA TYR A 92 16.39 -15.90 14.71
C TYR A 92 16.47 -15.26 13.31
N TYR A 93 17.09 -15.93 12.35
CA TYR A 93 17.14 -15.47 10.96
C TYR A 93 15.75 -15.29 10.35
N PHE A 94 14.86 -16.28 10.50
CA PHE A 94 13.49 -16.19 10.03
C PHE A 94 12.71 -15.07 10.72
N HIS A 95 12.96 -14.85 12.01
CA HIS A 95 12.38 -13.70 12.73
C HIS A 95 12.83 -12.36 12.12
N LEU A 96 14.13 -12.19 11.87
CA LEU A 96 14.66 -10.97 11.24
C LEU A 96 14.08 -10.76 9.84
N LEU A 97 13.97 -11.81 9.04
CA LEU A 97 13.39 -11.77 7.70
C LEU A 97 11.91 -11.36 7.75
N ALA A 98 11.12 -11.95 8.65
CA ALA A 98 9.72 -11.59 8.84
C ALA A 98 9.57 -10.17 9.37
N ARG A 99 10.37 -9.76 10.35
CA ARG A 99 10.40 -8.40 10.89
C ARG A 99 10.71 -7.36 9.81
N PHE A 100 11.67 -7.64 8.94
CA PHE A 100 11.97 -6.74 7.83
C PHE A 100 10.82 -6.70 6.82
N SER A 101 10.43 -7.84 6.24
CA SER A 101 9.45 -7.87 5.15
C SER A 101 8.08 -7.32 5.58
N LYS A 102 7.55 -7.77 6.72
CA LYS A 102 6.25 -7.32 7.24
C LYS A 102 6.32 -5.92 7.86
N GLY A 103 7.45 -5.54 8.47
CA GLY A 103 7.67 -4.18 8.96
C GLY A 103 7.65 -3.12 7.84
N ARG A 104 8.01 -3.48 6.62
CA ARG A 104 7.93 -2.57 5.46
C ARG A 104 6.51 -2.28 5.01
N TYR A 105 5.52 -3.11 5.38
CA TYR A 105 4.10 -2.80 5.13
C TYR A 105 3.73 -1.40 5.64
N HIS A 106 4.02 -1.10 6.92
CA HIS A 106 3.72 0.21 7.49
C HIS A 106 4.41 1.35 6.73
N ALA A 107 5.72 1.24 6.50
CA ALA A 107 6.50 2.29 5.84
C ALA A 107 6.02 2.56 4.39
N ILE A 108 5.72 1.49 3.65
CA ILE A 108 5.23 1.61 2.27
C ILE A 108 3.79 2.15 2.25
N ALA A 109 2.91 1.64 3.13
CA ALA A 109 1.53 2.14 3.24
C ALA A 109 1.50 3.63 3.57
N TYR A 110 2.31 4.06 4.56
CA TYR A 110 2.44 5.48 4.89
C TYR A 110 2.93 6.30 3.70
N LYS A 111 3.97 5.82 3.00
CA LYS A 111 4.52 6.51 1.82
C LYS A 111 3.51 6.62 0.69
N VAL A 112 2.73 5.57 0.43
CA VAL A 112 1.67 5.56 -0.59
C VAL A 112 0.54 6.49 -0.19
N PHE A 113 0.09 6.46 1.07
CA PHE A 113 -0.96 7.34 1.57
C PHE A 113 -0.53 8.81 1.54
N SER A 114 0.68 9.12 2.04
CA SER A 114 1.26 10.46 1.94
C SER A 114 1.33 10.94 0.48
N LYS A 115 1.70 10.04 -0.44
CA LYS A 115 1.73 10.35 -1.88
C LYS A 115 0.36 10.75 -2.40
N PHE A 116 -0.70 10.01 -2.04
CA PHE A 116 -2.07 10.35 -2.44
C PHE A 116 -2.57 11.66 -1.85
N LEU A 117 -2.16 12.02 -0.64
CA LEU A 117 -2.51 13.31 -0.05
C LEU A 117 -1.79 14.50 -0.71
N ASN A 118 -0.62 14.26 -1.30
CA ASN A 118 0.21 15.31 -1.89
C ASN A 118 0.13 15.36 -3.43
N ILE A 119 -0.71 14.56 -4.09
CA ILE A 119 -0.90 14.70 -5.54
C ILE A 119 -1.77 15.91 -5.87
N ASN A 120 -1.63 16.40 -7.09
CA ASN A 120 -2.46 17.48 -7.62
C ASN A 120 -3.95 17.10 -7.58
N TYR A 121 -4.80 18.04 -7.18
CA TYR A 121 -6.25 17.86 -7.05
C TYR A 121 -6.91 17.33 -8.34
N GLU A 122 -6.53 17.82 -9.52
CA GLU A 122 -7.03 17.34 -10.81
C GLU A 122 -6.78 15.84 -11.00
N LYS A 123 -5.56 15.36 -10.67
CA LYS A 123 -5.22 13.93 -10.75
C LYS A 123 -5.96 13.10 -9.71
N PHE A 124 -6.23 13.67 -8.53
CA PHE A 124 -6.99 13.00 -7.47
C PHE A 124 -8.45 12.77 -7.87
N THR A 125 -9.11 13.80 -8.43
CA THR A 125 -10.53 13.70 -8.86
C THR A 125 -10.78 12.69 -9.97
N GLN A 126 -9.75 12.34 -10.75
CA GLN A 126 -9.82 11.32 -11.80
C GLN A 126 -9.65 9.89 -11.27
N LYS A 127 -9.28 9.72 -9.99
CA LYS A 127 -9.04 8.41 -9.39
C LYS A 127 -10.29 7.87 -8.71
N ASN A 128 -10.46 6.55 -8.85
CA ASN A 128 -11.50 5.85 -8.10
C ASN A 128 -11.04 5.65 -6.64
N GLN A 129 -11.85 6.08 -5.69
CA GLN A 129 -11.59 5.93 -4.26
C GLN A 129 -11.35 4.47 -3.85
N SER A 130 -12.06 3.53 -4.47
CA SER A 130 -11.87 2.08 -4.24
C SER A 130 -10.47 1.61 -4.66
N GLU A 131 -9.89 2.16 -5.74
CA GLU A 131 -8.52 1.85 -6.16
C GLU A 131 -7.47 2.39 -5.17
N ILE A 132 -7.71 3.57 -4.60
CA ILE A 132 -6.83 4.15 -3.57
C ILE A 132 -6.83 3.26 -2.33
N LEU A 133 -8.01 2.90 -1.81
CA LEU A 133 -8.17 2.02 -0.64
C LEU A 133 -7.51 0.66 -0.87
N LYS A 134 -7.79 0.01 -2.01
CA LYS A 134 -7.17 -1.25 -2.42
C LYS A 134 -5.64 -1.13 -2.46
N SER A 135 -5.12 -0.04 -3.04
CA SER A 135 -3.67 0.18 -3.17
C SER A 135 -2.99 0.27 -1.81
N ILE A 136 -3.56 1.01 -0.85
CA ILE A 136 -2.96 1.22 0.47
C ILE A 136 -3.04 -0.04 1.33
N THR A 137 -4.16 -0.75 1.31
CA THR A 137 -4.39 -1.91 2.19
C THR A 137 -3.91 -3.22 1.56
N GLY A 138 -4.45 -3.58 0.41
CA GLY A 138 -4.23 -4.88 -0.24
C GLY A 138 -2.92 -4.97 -0.98
N GLU A 139 -2.63 -4.01 -1.88
CA GLU A 139 -1.45 -4.14 -2.74
C GLU A 139 -0.13 -3.93 -1.99
N VAL A 140 -0.12 -3.09 -0.94
CA VAL A 140 1.04 -2.95 -0.05
C VAL A 140 1.29 -4.24 0.74
N TYR A 141 0.22 -4.92 1.22
CA TYR A 141 0.35 -6.21 1.89
C TYR A 141 0.94 -7.27 0.97
N ASN A 142 0.43 -7.36 -0.27
CA ASN A 142 0.92 -8.27 -1.29
C ASN A 142 2.39 -7.99 -1.63
N LEU A 143 2.77 -6.73 -1.74
CA LEU A 143 4.17 -6.33 -1.96
C LEU A 143 5.07 -6.73 -0.78
N SER A 144 4.60 -6.60 0.46
CA SER A 144 5.36 -7.07 1.63
C SER A 144 5.58 -8.59 1.61
N THR A 145 4.60 -9.36 1.14
CA THR A 145 4.73 -10.81 0.93
C THR A 145 5.72 -11.12 -0.19
N MET A 146 5.65 -10.39 -1.30
CA MET A 146 6.61 -10.51 -2.40
C MET A 146 8.06 -10.22 -1.94
N ILE A 147 8.28 -9.24 -1.07
CA ILE A 147 9.61 -8.95 -0.48
C ILE A 147 10.08 -10.14 0.37
N SER A 148 9.19 -10.74 1.17
CA SER A 148 9.50 -11.93 1.96
C SER A 148 9.94 -13.10 1.08
N SER A 149 9.16 -13.38 0.03
CA SER A 149 9.46 -14.47 -0.92
C SER A 149 10.76 -14.21 -1.70
N PHE A 150 11.06 -12.95 -2.05
CA PHE A 150 12.34 -12.61 -2.68
C PHE A 150 13.54 -12.90 -1.76
N LEU A 151 13.46 -12.54 -0.48
CA LEU A 151 14.53 -12.82 0.48
C LEU A 151 14.70 -14.31 0.74
N LEU A 152 13.60 -15.06 0.86
CA LEU A 152 13.63 -16.52 1.00
C LEU A 152 14.26 -17.18 -0.21
N LEU A 153 13.90 -16.76 -1.42
CA LEU A 153 14.47 -17.27 -2.66
C LEU A 153 15.99 -17.09 -2.69
N MET A 154 16.48 -15.89 -2.36
CA MET A 154 17.92 -15.62 -2.32
C MET A 154 18.63 -16.47 -1.26
N SER A 155 18.07 -16.58 -0.06
CA SER A 155 18.63 -17.40 1.01
C SER A 155 18.76 -18.87 0.61
N GLU A 156 17.69 -19.45 0.06
CA GLU A 156 17.69 -20.87 -0.32
C GLU A 156 18.61 -21.18 -1.50
N ILE A 157 18.84 -20.22 -2.40
CA ILE A 157 19.85 -20.35 -3.46
C ILE A 157 21.24 -20.54 -2.85
N PHE A 158 21.62 -19.76 -1.82
CA PHE A 158 22.92 -19.92 -1.16
C PHE A 158 23.05 -21.28 -0.47
N VAL A 159 21.99 -21.74 0.21
CA VAL A 159 21.95 -23.08 0.82
C VAL A 159 22.21 -24.16 -0.24
N VAL A 160 21.48 -24.10 -1.35
CA VAL A 160 21.62 -25.09 -2.44
C VAL A 160 23.02 -25.06 -3.04
N LEU A 161 23.58 -23.86 -3.29
CA LEU A 161 24.94 -23.73 -3.86
C LEU A 161 26.01 -24.32 -2.94
N LEU A 162 25.95 -24.08 -1.63
CA LEU A 162 26.93 -24.62 -0.68
C LEU A 162 26.78 -26.12 -0.49
N LEU A 163 25.56 -26.64 -0.40
CA LEU A 163 25.33 -28.10 -0.35
C LEU A 163 25.80 -28.77 -1.63
N TYR A 164 25.56 -28.20 -2.78
CA TYR A 164 26.03 -28.70 -4.05
C TYR A 164 27.56 -28.77 -4.12
N ALA A 165 28.24 -27.71 -3.67
CA ALA A 165 29.69 -27.68 -3.57
C ALA A 165 30.23 -28.81 -2.65
N LEU A 166 29.60 -29.01 -1.49
CA LEU A 166 29.94 -30.09 -0.57
C LEU A 166 29.79 -31.48 -1.24
N MET A 167 28.65 -31.70 -1.91
CA MET A 167 28.38 -32.98 -2.59
C MET A 167 29.38 -33.27 -3.74
N LEU A 168 29.82 -32.24 -4.47
CA LEU A 168 30.83 -32.35 -5.51
C LEU A 168 32.18 -32.82 -4.94
N LEU A 169 32.57 -32.34 -3.75
CA LEU A 169 33.81 -32.77 -3.09
C LEU A 169 33.77 -34.23 -2.66
N ILE A 170 32.58 -34.76 -2.33
CA ILE A 170 32.42 -36.14 -1.86
C ILE A 170 32.38 -37.12 -3.05
N ASN A 171 31.50 -36.89 -4.02
CA ASN A 171 31.38 -37.72 -5.23
C ASN A 171 30.83 -36.91 -6.40
N TYR A 172 31.71 -36.39 -7.25
CA TYR A 172 31.33 -35.51 -8.35
C TYR A 172 30.45 -36.21 -9.41
N LYS A 173 30.61 -37.51 -9.65
CA LYS A 173 29.86 -38.26 -10.68
C LYS A 173 28.38 -38.39 -10.29
N ILE A 174 28.12 -38.83 -9.07
CA ILE A 174 26.75 -38.96 -8.54
C ILE A 174 26.11 -37.60 -8.42
N THR A 175 26.86 -36.60 -7.93
CA THR A 175 26.36 -35.22 -7.77
C THR A 175 25.96 -34.60 -9.10
N LEU A 176 26.77 -34.71 -10.15
CA LEU A 176 26.44 -34.19 -11.48
C LEU A 176 25.17 -34.84 -12.05
N PHE A 177 25.07 -36.18 -11.93
CA PHE A 177 23.87 -36.90 -12.37
C PHE A 177 22.61 -36.39 -11.65
N LEU A 178 22.66 -36.34 -10.31
CA LEU A 178 21.57 -35.84 -9.49
C LEU A 178 21.18 -34.41 -9.83
N SER A 179 22.19 -33.56 -10.02
CA SER A 179 21.94 -32.13 -10.30
C SER A 179 21.29 -31.91 -11.65
N ILE A 180 21.78 -32.58 -12.70
CA ILE A 180 21.17 -32.51 -14.03
C ILE A 180 19.71 -32.97 -13.95
N PHE A 181 19.48 -34.09 -13.26
CA PHE A 181 18.14 -34.65 -13.10
C PHE A 181 17.20 -33.67 -12.32
N MET A 182 17.66 -33.16 -11.18
CA MET A 182 16.86 -32.23 -10.36
C MET A 182 16.58 -30.89 -11.07
N VAL A 183 17.59 -30.33 -11.75
CA VAL A 183 17.43 -29.06 -12.50
C VAL A 183 16.48 -29.27 -13.67
N LEU A 184 16.56 -30.40 -14.40
CA LEU A 184 15.62 -30.66 -15.48
C LEU A 184 14.17 -30.76 -14.99
N ASN A 185 13.94 -31.49 -13.88
CA ASN A 185 12.61 -31.60 -13.28
C ASN A 185 12.09 -30.25 -12.74
N ALA A 186 12.94 -29.47 -12.07
CA ALA A 186 12.58 -28.12 -11.61
C ALA A 186 12.24 -27.21 -12.79
N PHE A 187 13.01 -27.27 -13.88
CA PHE A 187 12.74 -26.51 -15.10
C PHE A 187 11.39 -26.87 -15.73
N ILE A 188 11.07 -28.17 -15.83
CA ILE A 188 9.78 -28.66 -16.33
C ILE A 188 8.64 -28.10 -15.47
N LEU A 189 8.73 -28.22 -14.13
CA LEU A 189 7.75 -27.68 -13.21
C LEU A 189 7.55 -26.18 -13.39
N VAL A 190 8.63 -25.40 -13.38
CA VAL A 190 8.57 -23.95 -13.56
C VAL A 190 7.94 -23.60 -14.90
N LYS A 191 8.31 -24.26 -15.99
CA LYS A 191 7.75 -24.01 -17.33
C LYS A 191 6.24 -24.29 -17.41
N ILE A 192 5.76 -25.32 -16.73
CA ILE A 192 4.34 -25.70 -16.73
C ILE A 192 3.53 -24.81 -15.77
N LEU A 193 4.02 -24.58 -14.56
CA LEU A 193 3.23 -23.95 -13.49
C LEU A 193 3.27 -22.41 -13.54
N SER A 194 4.38 -21.80 -13.98
CA SER A 194 4.50 -20.34 -13.96
C SER A 194 3.46 -19.58 -14.78
N PRO A 195 3.05 -20.02 -15.99
CA PRO A 195 1.99 -19.34 -16.73
C PRO A 195 0.64 -19.39 -16.00
N ILE A 196 0.34 -20.50 -15.32
CA ILE A 196 -0.90 -20.69 -14.54
C ILE A 196 -0.92 -19.71 -13.38
N ILE A 197 0.16 -19.63 -12.61
CA ILE A 197 0.33 -18.73 -11.48
C ILE A 197 0.24 -17.26 -11.91
N LYS A 198 0.93 -16.88 -12.96
CA LYS A 198 0.89 -15.51 -13.49
C LYS A 198 -0.54 -15.11 -13.89
N LYS A 199 -1.26 -16.00 -14.59
CA LYS A 199 -2.65 -15.76 -14.98
C LYS A 199 -3.57 -15.67 -13.75
N ALA A 200 -3.36 -16.51 -12.73
CA ALA A 200 -4.09 -16.45 -11.48
C ALA A 200 -3.84 -15.12 -10.75
N GLY A 201 -2.60 -14.63 -10.70
CA GLY A 201 -2.25 -13.34 -10.11
C GLY A 201 -2.96 -12.16 -10.77
N LEU A 202 -3.03 -12.13 -12.10
CA LEU A 202 -3.77 -11.10 -12.83
C LEU A 202 -5.28 -11.16 -12.57
N LYS A 203 -5.86 -12.36 -12.57
CA LYS A 203 -7.28 -12.56 -12.25
C LYS A 203 -7.62 -12.17 -10.82
N ARG A 204 -6.73 -12.47 -9.86
CA ARG A 204 -6.88 -12.02 -8.47
C ARG A 204 -6.95 -10.50 -8.38
N GLU A 205 -6.02 -9.82 -9.07
CA GLU A 205 -5.93 -8.35 -9.05
C GLU A 205 -7.20 -7.71 -9.62
N GLU A 206 -7.69 -8.19 -10.77
CA GLU A 206 -8.91 -7.72 -11.41
C GLU A 206 -10.15 -7.99 -10.53
N ALA A 207 -10.30 -9.22 -10.02
CA ALA A 207 -11.40 -9.59 -9.13
C ALA A 207 -11.43 -8.74 -7.86
N MET A 208 -10.27 -8.46 -7.26
CA MET A 208 -10.17 -7.64 -6.06
C MET A 208 -10.51 -6.17 -6.33
N LYS A 209 -10.13 -5.64 -7.51
CA LYS A 209 -10.54 -4.30 -7.94
C LYS A 209 -12.06 -4.20 -8.02
N ASN A 210 -12.69 -5.11 -8.75
CA ASN A 210 -14.14 -5.14 -8.93
C ASN A 210 -14.89 -5.38 -7.61
N PHE A 211 -14.33 -6.22 -6.73
CA PHE A 211 -14.87 -6.47 -5.39
C PHE A 211 -14.98 -5.18 -4.56
N PHE A 212 -13.90 -4.41 -4.48
CA PHE A 212 -13.91 -3.12 -3.78
C PHE A 212 -14.86 -2.11 -4.41
N GLU A 213 -14.95 -2.09 -5.73
CA GLU A 213 -15.86 -1.20 -6.46
C GLU A 213 -17.33 -1.54 -6.17
N ILE A 214 -17.71 -2.83 -6.18
CA ILE A 214 -19.06 -3.28 -5.85
C ILE A 214 -19.40 -2.89 -4.41
N LEU A 215 -18.51 -3.13 -3.44
CA LEU A 215 -18.75 -2.76 -2.05
C LEU A 215 -18.97 -1.26 -1.89
N ASN A 216 -18.05 -0.45 -2.41
CA ASN A 216 -18.11 1.00 -2.26
C ASN A 216 -19.36 1.59 -2.91
N THR A 217 -19.68 1.17 -4.14
CA THR A 217 -20.84 1.65 -4.89
C THR A 217 -22.15 1.27 -4.19
N ASN A 218 -22.28 0.03 -3.75
CA ASN A 218 -23.56 -0.45 -3.22
C ASN A 218 -23.80 -0.03 -1.77
N LEU A 219 -22.76 0.05 -0.94
CA LEU A 219 -22.91 0.54 0.44
C LEU A 219 -23.28 2.02 0.46
N ASN A 220 -22.72 2.83 -0.43
CA ASN A 220 -23.10 4.25 -0.57
C ASN A 220 -24.53 4.42 -1.11
N ASN A 221 -25.08 3.42 -1.83
CA ASN A 221 -26.42 3.44 -2.38
C ASN A 221 -27.40 2.51 -1.63
N PHE A 222 -27.10 2.14 -0.38
CA PHE A 222 -27.85 1.14 0.39
C PHE A 222 -29.35 1.41 0.47
N LYS A 223 -29.76 2.67 0.67
CA LYS A 223 -31.17 3.07 0.71
C LYS A 223 -31.92 2.74 -0.59
N PHE A 224 -31.27 2.96 -1.74
CA PHE A 224 -31.89 2.65 -3.06
C PHE A 224 -32.01 1.15 -3.28
N ILE A 225 -31.01 0.36 -2.82
CA ILE A 225 -31.07 -1.10 -2.89
C ILE A 225 -32.29 -1.60 -2.11
N LYS A 226 -32.49 -1.10 -0.88
CA LYS A 226 -33.62 -1.46 -0.02
C LYS A 226 -34.96 -1.05 -0.65
N LEU A 227 -35.09 0.18 -1.14
CA LEU A 227 -36.31 0.66 -1.76
C LEU A 227 -36.71 -0.08 -3.05
N LYS A 228 -35.72 -0.58 -3.77
CA LYS A 228 -35.93 -1.30 -5.04
C LYS A 228 -35.94 -2.83 -4.87
N THR A 229 -35.72 -3.33 -3.63
CA THR A 229 -35.60 -4.78 -3.34
C THR A 229 -34.66 -5.50 -4.32
N LYS A 230 -33.44 -4.92 -4.52
CA LYS A 230 -32.44 -5.41 -5.48
C LYS A 230 -31.24 -6.07 -4.80
N GLU A 231 -31.41 -6.53 -3.57
CA GLU A 231 -30.35 -7.21 -2.80
C GLU A 231 -29.78 -8.41 -3.55
N ASP A 232 -30.64 -9.23 -4.15
CA ASP A 232 -30.19 -10.44 -4.87
C ASP A 232 -29.34 -10.09 -6.09
N GLY A 233 -29.66 -8.99 -6.80
CA GLY A 233 -28.86 -8.49 -7.91
C GLY A 233 -27.46 -8.06 -7.47
N VAL A 234 -27.34 -7.35 -6.34
CA VAL A 234 -26.06 -6.95 -5.77
C VAL A 234 -25.29 -8.17 -5.27
N LEU A 235 -25.96 -9.09 -4.58
CA LEU A 235 -25.35 -10.32 -4.08
C LEU A 235 -24.83 -11.21 -5.22
N SER A 236 -25.53 -11.28 -6.35
CA SER A 236 -25.06 -12.04 -7.52
C SER A 236 -23.77 -11.46 -8.12
N LEU A 237 -23.67 -10.13 -8.24
CA LEU A 237 -22.46 -9.45 -8.69
C LEU A 237 -21.30 -9.68 -7.70
N PHE A 238 -21.57 -9.53 -6.41
CA PHE A 238 -20.57 -9.78 -5.36
C PHE A 238 -20.08 -11.23 -5.39
N LYS A 239 -21.02 -12.20 -5.49
CA LYS A 239 -20.70 -13.62 -5.59
C LYS A 239 -19.76 -13.91 -6.75
N ALA A 240 -20.04 -13.37 -7.93
CA ALA A 240 -19.20 -13.59 -9.12
C ALA A 240 -17.75 -13.14 -8.89
N GLN A 241 -17.54 -11.96 -8.29
CA GLN A 241 -16.17 -11.44 -8.04
C GLN A 241 -15.49 -12.14 -6.86
N SER A 242 -16.22 -12.44 -5.79
CA SER A 242 -15.68 -13.18 -4.65
C SER A 242 -15.29 -14.61 -5.02
N GLU A 243 -16.08 -15.29 -5.88
CA GLU A 243 -15.72 -16.61 -6.42
C GLU A 243 -14.49 -16.52 -7.34
N ALA A 244 -14.39 -15.50 -8.19
CA ALA A 244 -13.23 -15.30 -9.07
C ALA A 244 -11.95 -15.08 -8.24
N PHE A 245 -12.02 -14.27 -7.18
CA PHE A 245 -10.94 -14.06 -6.23
C PHE A 245 -10.56 -15.36 -5.51
N SER A 246 -11.56 -16.09 -4.99
CA SER A 246 -11.35 -17.39 -4.33
C SER A 246 -10.70 -18.40 -5.26
N LYS A 247 -11.19 -18.55 -6.50
CA LYS A 247 -10.61 -19.46 -7.52
C LYS A 247 -9.16 -19.11 -7.84
N ALA A 248 -8.81 -17.83 -7.90
CA ALA A 248 -7.44 -17.40 -8.13
C ALA A 248 -6.51 -17.80 -6.97
N ASN A 249 -6.96 -17.61 -5.72
CA ASN A 249 -6.19 -18.04 -4.54
C ASN A 249 -6.10 -19.58 -4.43
N ILE A 250 -7.19 -20.30 -4.65
CA ILE A 250 -7.18 -21.78 -4.70
C ILE A 250 -6.17 -22.26 -5.73
N THR A 251 -6.17 -21.68 -6.93
CA THR A 251 -5.19 -22.02 -7.98
C THR A 251 -3.77 -21.76 -7.51
N ASN A 252 -3.50 -20.61 -6.87
CA ASN A 252 -2.18 -20.28 -6.36
C ASN A 252 -1.72 -21.29 -5.31
N GLU A 253 -2.53 -21.56 -4.29
CA GLU A 253 -2.17 -22.45 -3.18
C GLU A 253 -2.04 -23.91 -3.63
N SER A 254 -2.98 -24.39 -4.47
CA SER A 254 -2.92 -25.75 -5.00
C SER A 254 -1.69 -25.96 -5.86
N VAL A 255 -1.39 -25.01 -6.76
CA VAL A 255 -0.21 -25.09 -7.64
C VAL A 255 1.08 -24.93 -6.84
N ALA A 256 1.09 -24.14 -5.77
CA ALA A 256 2.26 -24.00 -4.88
C ALA A 256 2.59 -25.29 -4.11
N ALA A 257 1.63 -26.18 -3.88
CA ALA A 257 1.86 -27.47 -3.24
C ALA A 257 2.47 -28.53 -4.19
N VAL A 258 2.20 -28.42 -5.50
CA VAL A 258 2.63 -29.41 -6.51
C VAL A 258 4.14 -29.65 -6.50
N PRO A 259 5.02 -28.62 -6.49
CA PRO A 259 6.47 -28.84 -6.50
C PRO A 259 6.95 -29.70 -5.34
N ARG A 260 6.40 -29.52 -4.15
CA ARG A 260 6.76 -30.29 -2.97
C ARG A 260 6.45 -31.77 -3.18
N ILE A 261 5.21 -32.10 -3.53
CA ILE A 261 4.73 -33.48 -3.68
C ILE A 261 5.52 -34.18 -4.80
N TYR A 262 5.71 -33.49 -5.92
CA TYR A 262 6.43 -34.00 -7.07
C TYR A 262 7.92 -34.27 -6.77
N LEU A 263 8.61 -33.32 -6.15
CA LEU A 263 10.03 -33.44 -5.80
C LEU A 263 10.26 -34.52 -4.73
N GLU A 264 9.39 -34.65 -3.74
CA GLU A 264 9.44 -35.72 -2.74
C GLU A 264 9.33 -37.08 -3.42
N GLY A 265 8.33 -37.27 -4.29
CA GLY A 265 8.17 -38.56 -5.03
C GLY A 265 9.37 -38.89 -5.90
N ILE A 266 9.87 -37.97 -6.69
CA ILE A 266 11.04 -38.14 -7.54
C ILE A 266 12.30 -38.41 -6.70
N GLY A 267 12.48 -37.70 -5.61
CA GLY A 267 13.62 -37.85 -4.72
C GLY A 267 13.71 -39.27 -4.13
N PHE A 268 12.58 -39.82 -3.71
CA PHE A 268 12.56 -41.23 -3.28
C PHE A 268 12.90 -42.20 -4.41
N CYS A 269 12.39 -42.00 -5.62
CA CYS A 269 12.74 -42.82 -6.77
C CYS A 269 14.26 -42.80 -7.07
N VAL A 270 14.85 -41.60 -7.03
CA VAL A 270 16.29 -41.41 -7.25
C VAL A 270 17.11 -42.07 -6.15
N LEU A 271 16.67 -41.97 -4.90
CA LEU A 271 17.34 -42.58 -3.77
C LEU A 271 17.38 -44.12 -3.95
N VAL A 272 16.23 -44.72 -4.24
CA VAL A 272 16.15 -46.16 -4.51
C VAL A 272 17.07 -46.55 -5.68
N PHE A 273 17.06 -45.77 -6.76
CA PHE A 273 17.93 -46.02 -7.91
C PHE A 273 19.42 -45.97 -7.54
N ILE A 274 19.86 -45.01 -6.73
CA ILE A 274 21.24 -44.88 -6.27
C ILE A 274 21.63 -46.11 -5.43
N VAL A 275 20.77 -46.53 -4.49
CA VAL A 275 21.03 -47.73 -3.66
C VAL A 275 21.20 -48.96 -4.52
N VAL A 276 20.27 -49.22 -5.44
CA VAL A 276 20.34 -50.35 -6.38
C VAL A 276 21.62 -50.30 -7.23
N PHE A 277 21.95 -49.13 -7.77
CA PHE A 277 23.17 -48.95 -8.57
C PHE A 277 24.45 -49.23 -7.78
N LEU A 278 24.54 -48.73 -6.54
CA LEU A 278 25.70 -48.94 -5.67
C LEU A 278 25.86 -50.41 -5.26
N VAL A 279 24.77 -51.10 -4.94
CA VAL A 279 24.75 -52.53 -4.61
C VAL A 279 25.21 -53.36 -5.80
N LEU A 280 24.72 -53.08 -7.01
CA LEU A 280 25.11 -53.80 -8.23
C LEU A 280 26.58 -53.58 -8.61
N LYS A 281 27.18 -52.46 -8.21
CA LYS A 281 28.55 -52.11 -8.57
C LYS A 281 29.62 -52.59 -7.58
N ASN A 282 29.28 -52.73 -6.30
CA ASN A 282 30.23 -53.01 -5.21
C ASN A 282 29.69 -54.15 -4.32
N GLU A 283 29.80 -55.41 -4.77
CA GLU A 283 29.27 -56.56 -4.02
C GLU A 283 29.99 -56.84 -2.68
N SER A 284 31.18 -56.25 -2.42
CA SER A 284 32.06 -56.65 -1.30
C SER A 284 32.30 -55.55 -0.23
N ASP A 285 31.92 -54.27 -0.44
CA ASP A 285 32.18 -53.19 0.54
C ASP A 285 30.89 -52.53 1.02
N ILE A 286 30.19 -53.18 1.96
CA ILE A 286 28.93 -52.73 2.52
C ILE A 286 29.11 -51.46 3.38
N SER A 287 30.22 -51.29 4.09
CA SER A 287 30.44 -50.16 5.00
C SER A 287 30.69 -48.83 4.26
N GLY A 288 31.49 -48.88 3.20
CA GLY A 288 31.72 -47.71 2.31
C GLY A 288 30.48 -47.28 1.54
N ILE A 289 29.66 -48.25 1.14
CA ILE A 289 28.36 -48.00 0.50
C ILE A 289 27.43 -47.31 1.48
N LEU A 290 27.28 -47.78 2.72
CA LEU A 290 26.39 -47.24 3.73
C LEU A 290 26.74 -45.77 4.07
N SER A 291 28.02 -45.47 4.23
CA SER A 291 28.51 -44.10 4.47
C SER A 291 28.16 -43.16 3.32
N THR A 292 28.39 -43.57 2.07
CA THR A 292 28.08 -42.78 0.88
C THR A 292 26.58 -42.56 0.74
N ILE A 293 25.76 -43.59 0.91
CA ILE A 293 24.28 -43.48 0.86
C ILE A 293 23.79 -42.49 1.91
N SER A 294 24.30 -42.57 3.15
CA SER A 294 23.84 -41.68 4.25
C SER A 294 24.00 -40.21 3.92
N ILE A 295 25.08 -39.79 3.28
CA ILE A 295 25.32 -38.42 2.88
C ILE A 295 24.33 -37.98 1.80
N PHE A 296 24.15 -38.81 0.76
CA PHE A 296 23.22 -38.48 -0.30
C PHE A 296 21.77 -38.40 0.21
N VAL A 297 21.38 -39.29 1.12
CA VAL A 297 20.06 -39.23 1.79
C VAL A 297 19.90 -37.95 2.55
N LEU A 298 20.87 -37.55 3.38
CA LEU A 298 20.82 -36.31 4.16
C LEU A 298 20.85 -35.07 3.27
N ALA A 299 21.68 -35.08 2.23
CA ALA A 299 21.75 -33.99 1.28
C ALA A 299 20.42 -33.83 0.50
N LEU A 300 19.83 -34.94 0.03
CA LEU A 300 18.51 -34.91 -0.61
C LEU A 300 17.43 -34.46 0.36
N TYR A 301 17.42 -34.96 1.59
CA TYR A 301 16.49 -34.51 2.64
C TYR A 301 16.51 -32.99 2.85
N ARG A 302 17.68 -32.35 2.70
CA ARG A 302 17.80 -30.87 2.81
C ARG A 302 17.58 -30.15 1.48
N LEU A 303 17.99 -30.70 0.35
CA LEU A 303 17.85 -30.08 -0.97
C LEU A 303 16.39 -30.00 -1.43
N MET A 304 15.57 -31.02 -1.13
CA MET A 304 14.15 -31.00 -1.55
C MET A 304 13.34 -29.86 -0.95
N PRO A 305 13.37 -29.59 0.37
CA PRO A 305 12.70 -28.42 0.93
C PRO A 305 13.23 -27.10 0.36
N SER A 306 14.55 -27.01 0.10
CA SER A 306 15.16 -25.81 -0.49
C SER A 306 14.68 -25.58 -1.92
N ALA A 307 14.67 -26.63 -2.75
CA ALA A 307 14.17 -26.56 -4.12
C ALA A 307 12.67 -26.16 -4.14
N ASN A 308 11.87 -26.76 -3.26
CA ASN A 308 10.46 -26.37 -3.11
C ASN A 308 10.31 -24.89 -2.73
N ARG A 309 11.06 -24.38 -1.74
CA ARG A 309 11.01 -22.97 -1.33
C ARG A 309 11.48 -22.03 -2.45
N ILE A 310 12.47 -22.41 -3.23
CA ILE A 310 12.90 -21.64 -4.41
C ILE A 310 11.75 -21.53 -5.42
N ILE A 311 11.11 -22.65 -5.77
CA ILE A 311 10.02 -22.68 -6.74
C ILE A 311 8.80 -21.89 -6.22
N THR A 312 8.39 -22.12 -4.98
CA THR A 312 7.23 -21.43 -4.40
C THR A 312 7.49 -19.92 -4.24
N SER A 313 8.68 -19.54 -3.79
CA SER A 313 9.06 -18.12 -3.72
C SER A 313 9.09 -17.46 -5.10
N TYR A 314 9.58 -18.14 -6.12
CA TYR A 314 9.53 -17.65 -7.49
C TYR A 314 8.08 -17.49 -8.00
N HIS A 315 7.20 -18.44 -7.68
CA HIS A 315 5.77 -18.36 -8.00
C HIS A 315 5.09 -17.18 -7.29
N ASP A 316 5.40 -16.93 -6.03
CA ASP A 316 4.90 -15.74 -5.31
C ASP A 316 5.34 -14.44 -5.98
N LEU A 317 6.59 -14.37 -6.45
CA LEU A 317 7.07 -13.21 -7.20
C LEU A 317 6.25 -12.97 -8.49
N LEU A 318 5.83 -14.03 -9.16
CA LEU A 318 4.97 -13.94 -10.34
C LEU A 318 3.53 -13.57 -9.98
N TYR A 319 2.99 -14.17 -8.92
CA TYR A 319 1.62 -13.98 -8.47
C TYR A 319 1.34 -12.55 -7.99
N TYR A 320 2.29 -11.98 -7.26
CA TYR A 320 2.19 -10.62 -6.71
C TYR A 320 2.85 -9.54 -7.58
N HIS A 321 3.27 -9.86 -8.79
CA HIS A 321 3.96 -8.92 -9.67
C HIS A 321 3.16 -7.66 -9.97
N SER A 322 1.84 -7.78 -10.17
CA SER A 322 0.94 -6.65 -10.41
C SER A 322 0.92 -5.65 -9.24
N SER A 323 1.02 -6.15 -8.00
CA SER A 323 1.07 -5.29 -6.80
C SER A 323 2.32 -4.39 -6.79
N LEU A 324 3.48 -4.94 -7.22
CA LEU A 324 4.71 -4.14 -7.38
C LEU A 324 4.52 -3.04 -8.42
N ASP A 325 3.88 -3.33 -9.54
CA ASP A 325 3.67 -2.37 -10.62
C ASP A 325 2.72 -1.25 -10.20
N ILE A 326 1.62 -1.59 -9.53
CA ILE A 326 0.64 -0.62 -9.01
C ILE A 326 1.30 0.32 -8.00
N ILE A 327 2.02 -0.22 -7.01
CA ILE A 327 2.68 0.60 -5.99
C ILE A 327 3.78 1.47 -6.61
N TYR A 328 4.56 0.92 -7.54
CA TYR A 328 5.59 1.69 -8.25
C TYR A 328 4.99 2.86 -9.04
N GLN A 329 3.89 2.64 -9.77
CA GLN A 329 3.19 3.69 -10.53
C GLN A 329 2.62 4.75 -9.59
N ASN A 330 2.00 4.35 -8.47
CA ASN A 330 1.45 5.29 -7.50
C ASN A 330 2.55 6.18 -6.88
N LEU A 331 3.70 5.61 -6.55
CA LEU A 331 4.82 6.37 -5.97
C LEU A 331 5.55 7.29 -6.98
N ARG A 332 5.43 7.02 -8.29
CA ARG A 332 6.01 7.87 -9.35
C ARG A 332 5.16 9.08 -9.72
N GLN A 333 3.92 9.16 -9.23
CA GLN A 333 3.10 10.32 -9.52
C GLN A 333 3.77 11.59 -9.00
N GLU A 334 3.65 12.66 -9.75
CA GLU A 334 4.16 13.96 -9.34
C GLU A 334 3.39 14.47 -8.14
N GLU A 335 4.10 14.95 -7.14
CA GLU A 335 3.52 15.65 -6.00
C GLU A 335 3.29 17.12 -6.34
N GLU A 336 2.26 17.68 -5.74
CA GLU A 336 2.08 19.12 -5.75
C GLU A 336 3.11 19.73 -4.80
N ASN A 337 4.20 20.25 -5.37
CA ASN A 337 5.23 20.91 -4.58
C ASN A 337 4.81 22.35 -4.33
N LEU A 338 4.27 22.62 -3.14
CA LEU A 338 3.81 23.93 -2.74
C LEU A 338 4.88 24.64 -1.90
N GLY A 339 5.32 25.80 -2.38
CA GLY A 339 6.20 26.69 -1.61
C GLY A 339 5.44 27.44 -0.50
N GLU A 340 6.20 28.20 0.30
CA GLU A 340 5.69 28.91 1.47
C GLU A 340 5.76 30.45 1.28
N GLU A 341 5.87 30.93 0.04
CA GLU A 341 5.90 32.36 -0.24
C GLU A 341 4.60 33.02 0.22
N LYS A 342 4.72 34.08 1.02
CA LYS A 342 3.57 34.85 1.51
C LYS A 342 2.94 35.67 0.41
N LEU A 343 1.63 35.61 0.34
CA LEU A 343 0.81 36.35 -0.58
C LEU A 343 -0.16 37.27 0.21
N SER A 344 -0.17 38.54 -0.09
CA SER A 344 -1.12 39.49 0.49
C SER A 344 -2.38 39.64 -0.41
N PHE A 345 -3.50 39.94 0.18
CA PHE A 345 -4.72 40.27 -0.53
C PHE A 345 -5.25 41.59 -0.02
N ASN A 346 -4.93 42.70 -0.70
CA ASN A 346 -5.25 44.06 -0.27
C ASN A 346 -6.20 44.77 -1.23
N GLN A 347 -6.17 44.45 -2.52
CA GLN A 347 -6.91 45.18 -3.54
C GLN A 347 -7.88 44.32 -4.35
N GLU A 348 -7.34 43.36 -5.13
CA GLU A 348 -8.14 42.60 -6.08
C GLU A 348 -7.57 41.20 -6.38
N LEU A 349 -8.48 40.32 -6.76
CA LEU A 349 -8.18 39.04 -7.41
C LEU A 349 -8.56 39.17 -8.89
N LYS A 350 -7.61 39.00 -9.79
CA LYS A 350 -7.80 39.15 -11.23
C LYS A 350 -7.52 37.88 -11.97
N ILE A 351 -8.44 37.46 -12.80
CA ILE A 351 -8.28 36.39 -13.78
C ILE A 351 -7.99 37.07 -15.13
N TYR A 352 -6.89 36.69 -15.77
CA TYR A 352 -6.45 37.30 -17.02
C TYR A 352 -6.22 36.27 -18.11
N ASN A 353 -7.00 36.36 -19.20
CA ASN A 353 -6.94 35.47 -20.39
C ASN A 353 -6.93 33.98 -20.05
N LEU A 354 -7.67 33.57 -19.01
CA LEU A 354 -7.65 32.21 -18.50
C LEU A 354 -8.34 31.26 -19.48
N SER A 355 -7.61 30.19 -19.86
CA SER A 355 -8.15 29.05 -20.61
C SER A 355 -7.93 27.76 -19.82
N PHE A 356 -8.97 26.94 -19.72
CA PHE A 356 -8.92 25.68 -19.00
C PHE A 356 -9.77 24.60 -19.67
N GLY A 357 -9.31 23.37 -19.56
CA GLY A 357 -10.04 22.15 -19.91
C GLY A 357 -9.33 20.95 -19.30
N TYR A 358 -10.06 19.97 -18.83
CA TYR A 358 -9.49 18.73 -18.28
C TYR A 358 -8.64 18.00 -19.32
N GLU A 359 -7.68 17.22 -18.85
CA GLU A 359 -6.78 16.45 -19.72
C GLU A 359 -7.58 15.55 -20.68
N GLY A 360 -7.22 15.60 -21.99
CA GLY A 360 -7.94 14.85 -23.04
C GLY A 360 -9.32 15.41 -23.43
N LYS A 361 -9.79 16.50 -22.84
CA LYS A 361 -11.10 17.11 -23.15
C LYS A 361 -10.94 18.48 -23.83
N LYS A 362 -12.02 18.94 -24.51
CA LYS A 362 -12.11 20.29 -25.08
C LYS A 362 -11.99 21.35 -23.99
N TYR A 363 -11.52 22.55 -24.37
CA TYR A 363 -11.53 23.68 -23.46
C TYR A 363 -12.93 23.99 -22.93
N LEU A 364 -13.03 24.09 -21.61
CA LEU A 364 -14.25 24.50 -20.91
C LEU A 364 -14.36 26.02 -20.88
N PHE A 365 -13.23 26.71 -20.69
CA PHE A 365 -13.10 28.16 -20.73
C PHE A 365 -12.03 28.56 -21.75
N LYS A 366 -12.24 29.68 -22.46
CA LYS A 366 -11.26 30.29 -23.35
C LYS A 366 -11.21 31.79 -23.14
N ASN A 367 -10.00 32.30 -22.90
CA ASN A 367 -9.72 33.74 -22.74
C ASN A 367 -10.64 34.44 -21.72
N LEU A 368 -10.89 33.80 -20.59
CA LEU A 368 -11.77 34.27 -19.56
C LEU A 368 -11.09 35.38 -18.77
N ASN A 369 -11.78 36.49 -18.56
CA ASN A 369 -11.30 37.63 -17.79
C ASN A 369 -12.33 37.98 -16.70
N LEU A 370 -11.86 38.19 -15.47
CA LEU A 370 -12.70 38.55 -14.31
C LEU A 370 -11.86 39.36 -13.33
N ASN A 371 -12.48 40.33 -12.72
CA ASN A 371 -11.87 41.12 -11.65
C ASN A 371 -12.78 41.15 -10.43
N ILE A 372 -12.27 40.76 -9.27
CA ILE A 372 -12.98 40.71 -7.99
C ILE A 372 -12.23 41.61 -7.01
N LYS A 373 -12.85 42.69 -6.56
CA LYS A 373 -12.25 43.58 -5.57
C LYS A 373 -12.30 42.96 -4.16
N LYS A 374 -11.36 43.34 -3.31
CA LYS A 374 -11.41 42.95 -1.90
C LYS A 374 -12.69 43.44 -1.25
N GLY A 375 -13.39 42.56 -0.50
CA GLY A 375 -14.67 42.86 0.11
C GLY A 375 -15.89 42.78 -0.82
N GLU A 376 -15.67 42.58 -2.14
CA GLU A 376 -16.76 42.43 -3.12
C GLU A 376 -17.44 41.07 -2.97
N LYS A 377 -18.74 41.01 -3.13
CA LYS A 377 -19.57 39.82 -3.11
C LYS A 377 -20.07 39.53 -4.50
N ILE A 378 -19.57 38.41 -5.09
CA ILE A 378 -19.95 38.03 -6.44
C ILE A 378 -20.67 36.69 -6.45
N ALA A 379 -21.55 36.52 -7.41
CA ALA A 379 -22.25 35.26 -7.63
C ALA A 379 -22.06 34.75 -9.05
N PHE A 380 -21.90 33.44 -9.16
CA PHE A 380 -21.91 32.70 -10.42
C PHE A 380 -23.22 31.92 -10.55
N ILE A 381 -23.95 32.17 -11.62
CA ILE A 381 -25.18 31.46 -11.99
C ILE A 381 -25.04 30.85 -13.38
N GLY A 382 -25.92 29.93 -13.74
CA GLY A 382 -25.94 29.27 -15.04
C GLY A 382 -26.40 27.83 -14.94
N GLU A 383 -26.55 27.14 -16.07
CA GLU A 383 -27.01 25.76 -16.14
C GLU A 383 -26.10 24.80 -15.40
N SER A 384 -26.66 23.64 -14.98
CA SER A 384 -25.85 22.58 -14.39
C SER A 384 -24.83 22.05 -15.42
N GLY A 385 -23.58 21.87 -15.00
CA GLY A 385 -22.52 21.39 -15.90
C GLY A 385 -21.83 22.46 -16.77
N CYS A 386 -22.23 23.75 -16.69
CA CYS A 386 -21.57 24.82 -17.46
C CYS A 386 -20.16 25.17 -16.97
N GLY A 387 -19.71 24.62 -15.82
CA GLY A 387 -18.35 24.79 -15.31
C GLY A 387 -18.19 25.70 -14.10
N LYS A 388 -19.27 26.10 -13.40
CA LYS A 388 -19.19 26.97 -12.22
C LYS A 388 -18.23 26.45 -11.14
N SER A 389 -18.39 25.19 -10.73
CA SER A 389 -17.52 24.59 -9.70
C SER A 389 -16.07 24.47 -10.19
N THR A 390 -15.85 24.15 -11.47
CA THR A 390 -14.49 24.13 -12.06
C THR A 390 -13.84 25.51 -12.03
N LEU A 391 -14.60 26.57 -12.29
CA LEU A 391 -14.11 27.93 -12.19
C LEU A 391 -13.73 28.29 -10.76
N VAL A 392 -14.56 27.91 -9.81
CA VAL A 392 -14.30 28.14 -8.39
C VAL A 392 -13.08 27.34 -7.92
N ASP A 393 -12.91 26.11 -8.39
CA ASP A 393 -11.68 25.32 -8.13
C ASP A 393 -10.42 26.00 -8.69
N LEU A 394 -10.51 26.63 -9.86
CA LEU A 394 -9.43 27.46 -10.42
C LEU A 394 -9.16 28.68 -9.54
N ILE A 395 -10.21 29.40 -9.12
CA ILE A 395 -10.09 30.55 -8.23
C ILE A 395 -9.51 30.16 -6.88
N MET A 396 -9.88 29.01 -6.33
CA MET A 396 -9.29 28.48 -5.08
C MET A 396 -7.84 28.00 -5.25
N GLY A 397 -7.31 27.98 -6.47
CA GLY A 397 -5.96 27.50 -6.75
C GLY A 397 -5.82 25.98 -6.57
N LEU A 398 -6.91 25.22 -6.64
CA LEU A 398 -6.91 23.75 -6.65
C LEU A 398 -6.60 23.20 -8.03
N LEU A 399 -7.07 23.89 -9.08
CA LEU A 399 -6.76 23.62 -10.48
C LEU A 399 -5.81 24.69 -11.03
N LYS A 400 -4.98 24.30 -12.00
CA LYS A 400 -4.07 25.23 -12.68
C LYS A 400 -4.62 25.59 -14.06
N PRO A 401 -4.65 26.87 -14.47
CA PRO A 401 -5.01 27.24 -15.82
C PRO A 401 -4.02 26.62 -16.82
N LYS A 402 -4.49 26.27 -18.02
CA LYS A 402 -3.62 25.85 -19.13
C LYS A 402 -2.96 27.04 -19.82
N GLU A 403 -3.69 28.14 -19.91
CA GLU A 403 -3.23 29.41 -20.46
C GLU A 403 -3.79 30.55 -19.61
N GLY A 404 -3.14 31.71 -19.62
CA GLY A 404 -3.49 32.83 -18.79
C GLY A 404 -3.03 32.67 -17.35
N GLN A 405 -3.48 33.56 -16.48
CA GLN A 405 -3.00 33.64 -15.10
C GLN A 405 -4.08 34.15 -14.12
N ILE A 406 -3.89 33.79 -12.87
CA ILE A 406 -4.65 34.31 -11.73
C ILE A 406 -3.71 35.19 -10.91
N LEU A 407 -4.08 36.42 -10.69
CA LEU A 407 -3.28 37.42 -9.97
C LEU A 407 -3.97 37.80 -8.68
N LEU A 408 -3.21 37.92 -7.61
CA LEU A 408 -3.65 38.51 -6.35
C LEU A 408 -2.80 39.77 -6.09
N ASP A 409 -3.41 40.95 -6.10
CA ASP A 409 -2.71 42.24 -5.98
C ASP A 409 -1.48 42.34 -6.92
N LYS A 410 -1.60 41.98 -8.17
CA LYS A 410 -0.52 41.95 -9.20
C LYS A 410 0.49 40.79 -9.09
N LYS A 411 0.47 40.00 -8.03
CA LYS A 411 1.31 38.78 -7.94
C LYS A 411 0.59 37.59 -8.52
N GLU A 412 1.27 36.82 -9.37
CA GLU A 412 0.73 35.61 -9.97
C GLU A 412 0.60 34.49 -8.94
N LEU A 413 -0.56 33.82 -8.94
CA LEU A 413 -0.79 32.59 -8.17
C LEU A 413 -0.05 31.43 -8.84
N ASN A 414 0.95 30.89 -8.17
CA ASN A 414 1.77 29.81 -8.67
C ASN A 414 2.08 28.77 -7.56
N ALA A 415 2.85 27.74 -7.86
CA ALA A 415 3.18 26.69 -6.89
C ALA A 415 3.87 27.23 -5.62
N ASN A 416 4.67 28.30 -5.71
CA ASN A 416 5.43 28.80 -4.57
C ASN A 416 4.55 29.49 -3.50
N ASN A 417 3.41 30.04 -3.88
CA ASN A 417 2.53 30.79 -3.00
C ASN A 417 1.12 30.19 -2.80
N ALA A 418 0.79 29.12 -3.53
CA ALA A 418 -0.54 28.51 -3.50
C ALA A 418 -0.93 27.99 -2.10
N LYS A 419 0.03 27.49 -1.30
CA LYS A 419 -0.23 27.06 0.09
C LYS A 419 -0.72 28.22 0.96
N ASN A 420 -0.05 29.36 0.90
CA ASN A 420 -0.43 30.55 1.65
C ASN A 420 -1.76 31.15 1.14
N TYR A 421 -1.98 31.11 -0.18
CA TYR A 421 -3.24 31.56 -0.77
C TYR A 421 -4.43 30.71 -0.30
N ARG A 422 -4.33 29.37 -0.34
CA ARG A 422 -5.39 28.46 0.11
C ARG A 422 -5.77 28.66 1.58
N GLN A 423 -4.82 29.06 2.44
CA GLN A 423 -5.08 29.40 3.84
C GLN A 423 -5.96 30.64 4.03
N LYS A 424 -6.05 31.53 3.02
CA LYS A 424 -6.91 32.72 3.04
C LYS A 424 -8.34 32.42 2.62
N ILE A 425 -8.65 31.16 2.22
CA ILE A 425 -9.94 30.77 1.69
C ILE A 425 -10.68 29.90 2.70
N GLY A 426 -11.91 30.33 3.02
CA GLY A 426 -12.89 29.50 3.70
C GLY A 426 -13.84 28.89 2.66
N TYR A 427 -14.00 27.59 2.65
CA TYR A 427 -14.84 26.88 1.69
C TYR A 427 -16.01 26.16 2.37
N ILE A 428 -17.21 26.41 1.89
CA ILE A 428 -18.45 25.77 2.31
C ILE A 428 -18.97 24.96 1.12
N PRO A 429 -18.83 23.60 1.14
CA PRO A 429 -19.19 22.75 0.01
C PRO A 429 -20.70 22.52 -0.12
N GLN A 430 -21.14 22.15 -1.31
CA GLN A 430 -22.52 21.71 -1.58
C GLN A 430 -22.91 20.49 -0.72
N ASN A 431 -22.06 19.47 -0.68
CA ASN A 431 -22.26 18.26 0.13
C ASN A 431 -21.36 18.31 1.36
N ILE A 432 -21.96 18.53 2.52
CA ILE A 432 -21.23 18.62 3.78
C ILE A 432 -20.96 17.24 4.32
N TYR A 433 -19.68 16.87 4.36
CA TYR A 433 -19.22 15.67 5.02
C TYR A 433 -18.59 16.00 6.38
N LEU A 434 -19.04 15.29 7.42
CA LEU A 434 -18.50 15.40 8.77
C LEU A 434 -17.85 14.09 9.17
N PHE A 435 -16.68 14.18 9.82
CA PHE A 435 -16.00 13.01 10.35
C PHE A 435 -16.77 12.42 11.52
N ASN A 436 -16.70 11.12 11.72
CA ASN A 436 -17.22 10.48 12.93
C ASN A 436 -16.35 10.81 14.15
N ASP A 437 -16.33 12.08 14.52
CA ASP A 437 -15.54 12.66 15.61
C ASP A 437 -16.34 13.77 16.29
N SER A 438 -15.73 14.50 17.25
CA SER A 438 -16.36 15.59 17.95
C SER A 438 -16.70 16.79 17.04
N ILE A 439 -17.63 17.64 17.47
CA ILE A 439 -17.94 18.91 16.81
C ILE A 439 -16.67 19.77 16.73
N ALA A 440 -15.90 19.86 17.81
CA ALA A 440 -14.64 20.62 17.86
C ALA A 440 -13.68 20.16 16.75
N LYS A 441 -13.42 18.86 16.63
CA LYS A 441 -12.50 18.31 15.63
C LYS A 441 -13.04 18.47 14.20
N ASN A 442 -14.35 18.43 14.02
CA ASN A 442 -14.97 18.72 12.73
C ASN A 442 -14.83 20.19 12.30
N ILE A 443 -14.72 21.11 13.25
CA ILE A 443 -14.48 22.55 12.97
C ILE A 443 -13.00 22.83 12.72
N THR A 444 -12.11 22.28 13.57
CA THR A 444 -10.69 22.66 13.62
C THR A 444 -9.77 21.84 12.72
N PHE A 445 -10.15 20.60 12.36
CA PHE A 445 -9.31 19.60 11.67
C PHE A 445 -8.01 19.25 12.41
N THR A 446 -7.87 19.62 13.67
CA THR A 446 -6.69 19.34 14.49
C THR A 446 -7.08 18.90 15.89
N ASP A 447 -6.19 18.17 16.56
CA ASP A 447 -6.34 17.81 17.98
C ASP A 447 -5.90 18.95 18.91
N ALA A 448 -5.05 19.87 18.42
CA ALA A 448 -4.64 21.08 19.13
C ALA A 448 -5.65 22.20 18.87
N VAL A 449 -6.67 22.27 19.70
CA VAL A 449 -7.78 23.22 19.58
C VAL A 449 -7.43 24.54 20.27
N ASP A 450 -7.51 25.65 19.54
CA ASP A 450 -7.53 27.00 20.10
C ASP A 450 -8.96 27.29 20.56
N GLU A 451 -9.19 27.21 21.87
CA GLU A 451 -10.53 27.33 22.46
C GLU A 451 -11.15 28.71 22.24
N GLU A 452 -10.35 29.77 22.23
CA GLU A 452 -10.84 31.15 22.00
C GLU A 452 -11.36 31.31 20.58
N LYS A 453 -10.58 30.85 19.58
CA LYS A 453 -11.01 30.83 18.17
C LYS A 453 -12.20 29.92 17.95
N LEU A 454 -12.21 28.73 18.59
CA LEU A 454 -13.35 27.83 18.50
C LEU A 454 -14.62 28.45 19.03
N SER A 455 -14.58 29.08 20.21
CA SER A 455 -15.72 29.76 20.82
C SER A 455 -16.22 30.90 19.92
N LYS A 456 -15.31 31.69 19.35
CA LYS A 456 -15.63 32.79 18.41
C LYS A 456 -16.42 32.28 17.19
N VAL A 457 -15.93 31.22 16.52
CA VAL A 457 -16.61 30.70 15.31
C VAL A 457 -17.91 29.98 15.62
N ILE A 458 -18.02 29.33 16.78
CA ILE A 458 -19.27 28.71 17.27
C ILE A 458 -20.35 29.81 17.41
N LYS A 459 -20.00 30.95 18.00
CA LYS A 459 -20.88 32.08 18.14
C LYS A 459 -21.26 32.68 16.78
N GLN A 460 -20.28 32.91 15.91
CA GLN A 460 -20.49 33.38 14.56
C GLN A 460 -21.42 32.47 13.75
N ALA A 461 -21.25 31.17 13.83
CA ALA A 461 -22.09 30.19 13.13
C ALA A 461 -23.44 29.91 13.84
N ASN A 462 -23.75 30.61 14.90
CA ASN A 462 -25.00 30.48 15.66
C ASN A 462 -25.23 29.03 16.18
N LEU A 463 -24.14 28.41 16.67
CA LEU A 463 -24.13 27.03 17.22
C LEU A 463 -24.20 26.99 18.75
N GLU A 464 -24.08 28.14 19.45
CA GLU A 464 -23.98 28.20 20.93
C GLU A 464 -25.13 27.49 21.63
N HIS A 465 -26.37 27.83 21.25
CA HIS A 465 -27.58 27.26 21.86
C HIS A 465 -27.65 25.73 21.62
N PHE A 466 -27.32 25.29 20.43
CA PHE A 466 -27.30 23.87 20.09
C PHE A 466 -26.26 23.11 20.93
N ILE A 467 -25.03 23.62 20.98
CA ILE A 467 -23.92 22.98 21.69
C ILE A 467 -24.15 22.96 23.21
N LYS A 468 -24.72 24.00 23.80
CA LYS A 468 -25.06 24.04 25.24
C LYS A 468 -26.06 22.96 25.67
N ASN A 469 -26.93 22.55 24.76
CA ASN A 469 -27.91 21.49 25.03
C ASN A 469 -27.37 20.07 24.82
N LEU A 470 -26.12 19.90 24.41
CA LEU A 470 -25.49 18.61 24.23
C LEU A 470 -24.78 18.15 25.51
N PRO A 471 -24.91 16.87 25.91
CA PRO A 471 -24.30 16.35 27.16
C PRO A 471 -22.78 16.55 27.25
N GLN A 472 -22.08 16.52 26.12
CA GLN A 472 -20.63 16.67 26.05
C GLN A 472 -20.21 17.98 25.37
N GLY A 473 -21.14 18.94 25.16
CA GLY A 473 -20.85 20.20 24.49
C GLY A 473 -20.15 20.02 23.15
N VAL A 474 -19.04 20.73 22.93
CA VAL A 474 -18.24 20.67 21.70
C VAL A 474 -17.55 19.30 21.46
N GLN A 475 -17.42 18.48 22.50
CA GLN A 475 -16.82 17.13 22.40
C GLN A 475 -17.83 16.06 21.97
N THR A 476 -19.09 16.43 21.75
CA THR A 476 -20.13 15.51 21.28
C THR A 476 -19.79 14.98 19.89
N LYS A 477 -19.79 13.62 19.74
CA LYS A 477 -19.56 12.95 18.45
C LYS A 477 -20.77 13.12 17.53
N VAL A 478 -20.51 13.50 16.29
CA VAL A 478 -21.56 13.80 15.30
C VAL A 478 -22.10 12.57 14.56
N GLY A 479 -21.45 11.40 14.74
CA GLY A 479 -21.73 10.19 13.96
C GLY A 479 -21.11 10.23 12.56
N ASP A 480 -21.17 9.08 11.88
CA ASP A 480 -20.62 8.97 10.52
C ASP A 480 -21.40 9.85 9.53
N GLY A 481 -20.68 10.65 8.75
CA GLY A 481 -21.26 11.65 7.87
C GLY A 481 -22.19 12.65 8.58
N GLY A 482 -22.10 12.77 9.93
CA GLY A 482 -22.97 13.63 10.73
C GLY A 482 -24.39 13.06 10.90
N SER A 483 -24.55 11.74 10.93
CA SER A 483 -25.87 11.05 11.02
C SER A 483 -26.73 11.53 12.18
N ASN A 484 -26.13 12.03 13.27
CA ASN A 484 -26.82 12.49 14.48
C ASN A 484 -27.28 13.96 14.39
N LEU A 485 -27.09 14.63 13.25
CA LEU A 485 -27.33 16.04 13.08
C LEU A 485 -28.38 16.35 12.01
N SER A 486 -29.17 17.40 12.21
CA SER A 486 -30.02 17.95 11.17
C SER A 486 -29.22 18.62 10.04
N GLY A 487 -29.81 18.81 8.87
CA GLY A 487 -29.17 19.51 7.75
C GLY A 487 -28.66 20.90 8.11
N GLY A 488 -29.47 21.70 8.83
CA GLY A 488 -29.07 23.03 9.30
C GLY A 488 -27.90 23.00 10.32
N GLN A 489 -27.85 21.99 11.21
CA GLN A 489 -26.74 21.85 12.15
C GLN A 489 -25.43 21.47 11.42
N LYS A 490 -25.49 20.55 10.44
CA LYS A 490 -24.32 20.23 9.59
C LYS A 490 -23.82 21.46 8.88
N GLN A 491 -24.71 22.27 8.34
CA GLN A 491 -24.36 23.50 7.63
C GLN A 491 -23.69 24.52 8.53
N ARG A 492 -24.22 24.75 9.73
CA ARG A 492 -23.59 25.63 10.72
C ARG A 492 -22.20 25.17 11.13
N ILE A 493 -21.98 23.85 11.28
CA ILE A 493 -20.66 23.31 11.54
C ILE A 493 -19.72 23.54 10.33
N ALA A 494 -20.20 23.41 9.10
CA ALA A 494 -19.41 23.71 7.91
C ALA A 494 -19.06 25.21 7.80
N ILE A 495 -19.98 26.10 8.20
CA ILE A 495 -19.72 27.55 8.29
C ILE A 495 -18.64 27.83 9.36
N ALA A 496 -18.79 27.26 10.57
CA ALA A 496 -17.78 27.42 11.63
C ALA A 496 -16.39 26.90 11.18
N ARG A 497 -16.35 25.75 10.48
CA ARG A 497 -15.14 25.17 9.86
C ARG A 497 -14.50 26.14 8.87
N ALA A 498 -15.29 26.71 7.96
CA ALA A 498 -14.79 27.67 6.97
C ALA A 498 -14.23 28.95 7.59
N LEU A 499 -14.78 29.39 8.73
CA LEU A 499 -14.38 30.62 9.42
C LEU A 499 -13.19 30.44 10.39
N TYR A 500 -12.87 29.20 10.81
CA TYR A 500 -11.89 28.94 11.88
C TYR A 500 -10.48 29.47 11.58
N LEU A 501 -10.08 29.47 10.32
CA LEU A 501 -8.78 30.00 9.89
C LEU A 501 -8.82 31.50 9.58
N GLU A 502 -9.92 32.21 9.91
CA GLU A 502 -10.11 33.62 9.67
C GLU A 502 -9.87 34.02 8.20
N PRO A 503 -10.55 33.40 7.24
CA PRO A 503 -10.29 33.59 5.81
C PRO A 503 -10.59 35.03 5.37
N GLU A 504 -9.86 35.50 4.34
CA GLU A 504 -10.13 36.77 3.65
C GLU A 504 -11.14 36.60 2.51
N ILE A 505 -11.22 35.37 1.94
CA ILE A 505 -12.13 35.01 0.86
C ILE A 505 -13.02 33.86 1.35
N LEU A 506 -14.35 34.03 1.22
CA LEU A 506 -15.31 32.97 1.55
C LEU A 506 -15.98 32.47 0.27
N VAL A 507 -15.88 31.18 0.04
CA VAL A 507 -16.44 30.51 -1.13
C VAL A 507 -17.61 29.61 -0.70
N LEU A 508 -18.77 29.82 -1.32
CA LEU A 508 -19.99 29.04 -1.08
C LEU A 508 -20.37 28.30 -2.37
N ASP A 509 -20.31 26.98 -2.34
CA ASP A 509 -20.71 26.14 -3.47
C ASP A 509 -22.08 25.52 -3.18
N GLU A 510 -23.16 26.14 -3.67
CA GLU A 510 -24.55 25.70 -3.47
C GLU A 510 -24.88 25.33 -2.01
N ALA A 511 -24.25 26.00 -1.07
CA ALA A 511 -24.17 25.59 0.34
C ALA A 511 -25.53 25.45 1.04
N THR A 512 -26.61 25.94 0.45
CA THR A 512 -27.97 25.99 1.03
C THR A 512 -29.00 25.16 0.27
N SER A 513 -28.58 24.43 -0.77
CA SER A 513 -29.49 23.68 -1.66
C SER A 513 -30.33 22.59 -0.97
N ALA A 514 -29.88 22.06 0.16
CA ALA A 514 -30.56 21.01 0.94
C ALA A 514 -31.58 21.56 1.96
N LEU A 515 -31.77 22.89 2.04
CA LEU A 515 -32.65 23.55 3.01
C LEU A 515 -33.95 24.05 2.37
N ASP A 516 -34.99 24.19 3.19
CA ASP A 516 -36.19 24.94 2.83
C ASP A 516 -35.89 26.43 2.65
N THR A 517 -36.67 27.13 1.88
CA THR A 517 -36.44 28.53 1.48
C THR A 517 -36.34 29.50 2.66
N GLN A 518 -37.09 29.25 3.75
CA GLN A 518 -37.04 30.14 4.93
C GLN A 518 -35.74 29.92 5.75
N SER A 519 -35.32 28.66 5.94
CA SER A 519 -34.07 28.34 6.61
C SER A 519 -32.86 28.78 5.80
N GLU A 520 -32.92 28.66 4.48
CA GLU A 520 -31.92 29.15 3.56
C GLU A 520 -31.72 30.68 3.69
N ALA A 521 -32.80 31.46 3.61
CA ALA A 521 -32.74 32.92 3.72
C ALA A 521 -32.09 33.36 5.05
N LYS A 522 -32.48 32.72 6.17
CA LYS A 522 -31.91 33.03 7.50
C LYS A 522 -30.40 32.75 7.54
N ILE A 523 -29.97 31.60 7.04
CA ILE A 523 -28.56 31.21 7.05
C ILE A 523 -27.75 32.13 6.12
N MET A 524 -28.27 32.46 4.95
CA MET A 524 -27.62 33.42 4.05
C MET A 524 -27.48 34.80 4.66
N ASP A 525 -28.50 35.31 5.33
CA ASP A 525 -28.43 36.59 6.07
C ASP A 525 -27.37 36.54 7.19
N GLU A 526 -27.28 35.42 7.91
CA GLU A 526 -26.23 35.23 8.91
C GLU A 526 -24.84 35.25 8.26
N ILE A 527 -24.66 34.52 7.16
CA ILE A 527 -23.38 34.48 6.42
C ILE A 527 -23.00 35.87 5.91
N TYR A 528 -23.93 36.61 5.33
CA TYR A 528 -23.70 37.99 4.87
C TYR A 528 -23.27 38.92 6.01
N LYS A 529 -23.87 38.81 7.19
CA LYS A 529 -23.48 39.57 8.39
C LYS A 529 -22.07 39.25 8.88
N ILE A 530 -21.73 37.97 8.93
CA ILE A 530 -20.42 37.50 9.39
C ILE A 530 -19.30 37.85 8.41
N SER A 531 -19.63 37.91 7.12
CA SER A 531 -18.68 38.15 6.03
C SER A 531 -18.71 39.61 5.52
N LYS A 532 -19.13 40.56 6.34
CA LYS A 532 -19.25 41.96 5.94
C LYS A 532 -17.98 42.55 5.34
N ASP A 533 -16.83 42.18 5.91
CA ASP A 533 -15.50 42.66 5.50
C ASP A 533 -14.72 41.62 4.64
N LYS A 534 -15.37 40.55 4.20
CA LYS A 534 -14.76 39.49 3.44
C LYS A 534 -15.20 39.51 1.97
N THR A 535 -14.30 39.11 1.09
CA THR A 535 -14.67 38.84 -0.30
C THR A 535 -15.50 37.55 -0.35
N MET A 536 -16.64 37.57 -1.03
CA MET A 536 -17.50 36.39 -1.17
C MET A 536 -17.64 35.97 -2.61
N ILE A 537 -17.52 34.64 -2.84
CA ILE A 537 -17.75 34.01 -4.13
C ILE A 537 -18.83 32.95 -3.94
N ILE A 538 -19.96 33.11 -4.58
CA ILE A 538 -21.14 32.29 -4.38
C ILE A 538 -21.48 31.56 -5.69
N ILE A 539 -21.62 30.23 -5.67
CA ILE A 539 -22.30 29.48 -6.72
C ILE A 539 -23.75 29.32 -6.27
N ALA A 540 -24.69 29.84 -7.06
CA ALA A 540 -26.09 29.79 -6.72
C ALA A 540 -26.99 29.31 -7.86
N HIS A 541 -28.01 28.53 -7.49
CA HIS A 541 -29.11 28.14 -8.35
C HIS A 541 -30.40 28.89 -8.04
N ARG A 542 -30.46 29.58 -6.91
CA ARG A 542 -31.65 30.33 -6.46
C ARG A 542 -31.35 31.81 -6.40
N LEU A 543 -32.27 32.62 -6.90
CA LEU A 543 -32.14 34.09 -6.89
C LEU A 543 -32.15 34.69 -5.47
N SER A 544 -32.80 34.02 -4.52
CA SER A 544 -32.85 34.43 -3.10
C SER A 544 -31.46 34.50 -2.46
N THR A 545 -30.53 33.65 -2.87
CA THR A 545 -29.17 33.58 -2.28
C THR A 545 -28.24 34.71 -2.74
N ILE A 546 -28.54 35.35 -3.86
CA ILE A 546 -27.66 36.35 -4.51
C ILE A 546 -28.14 37.81 -4.35
N THR A 547 -29.19 38.02 -3.60
CA THR A 547 -29.82 39.37 -3.46
C THR A 547 -28.86 40.44 -2.96
N GLN A 548 -27.92 40.09 -2.09
CA GLN A 548 -26.92 40.99 -1.50
C GLN A 548 -25.55 40.93 -2.23
N CYS A 549 -25.47 40.30 -3.41
CA CYS A 549 -24.28 40.34 -4.23
C CYS A 549 -24.12 41.65 -4.96
N ASP A 550 -22.89 42.18 -5.03
CA ASP A 550 -22.53 43.37 -5.75
C ASP A 550 -22.58 43.14 -7.26
N LYS A 551 -22.13 41.91 -7.70
CA LYS A 551 -22.16 41.50 -9.09
C LYS A 551 -22.66 40.08 -9.24
N VAL A 552 -23.32 39.83 -10.34
CA VAL A 552 -23.83 38.50 -10.73
C VAL A 552 -23.36 38.20 -12.14
N TYR A 553 -22.64 37.11 -12.28
CA TYR A 553 -22.12 36.63 -13.56
C TYR A 553 -22.85 35.35 -14.00
N ARG A 554 -23.46 35.37 -15.16
CA ARG A 554 -24.04 34.20 -15.79
C ARG A 554 -22.96 33.52 -16.63
N LEU A 555 -22.70 32.23 -16.36
CA LEU A 555 -21.78 31.43 -17.13
C LEU A 555 -22.53 30.65 -18.22
N GLU A 556 -22.26 31.00 -19.47
CA GLU A 556 -22.85 30.35 -20.64
C GLU A 556 -21.76 30.05 -21.67
N HIS A 557 -21.68 28.78 -22.15
CA HIS A 557 -20.73 28.36 -23.17
C HIS A 557 -19.26 28.76 -22.92
N GLY A 558 -18.84 28.75 -21.63
CA GLY A 558 -17.48 29.11 -21.22
C GLY A 558 -17.15 30.60 -21.26
N LYS A 559 -18.16 31.48 -21.31
CA LYS A 559 -18.04 32.94 -21.25
C LYS A 559 -18.91 33.50 -20.11
N PHE A 560 -18.51 34.65 -19.59
CA PHE A 560 -19.32 35.41 -18.64
C PHE A 560 -20.21 36.44 -19.35
N LYS A 561 -21.41 36.57 -18.80
CA LYS A 561 -22.30 37.68 -19.04
C LYS A 561 -22.63 38.30 -17.68
N GLU A 562 -22.27 39.55 -17.45
CA GLU A 562 -22.63 40.28 -16.24
C GLU A 562 -24.13 40.64 -16.32
N GLU A 563 -24.89 40.25 -15.28
CA GLU A 563 -26.33 40.51 -15.20
C GLU A 563 -26.66 41.61 -14.18
N LYS A 564 -25.75 41.84 -13.21
CA LYS A 564 -25.87 42.88 -12.19
C LYS A 564 -24.48 43.37 -11.79
#